data_985b4dd08a2a1a2abebdd8dfee25645e
#
_entry.id   985b4dd08a2a1a2abebdd8dfee25645e
#
_cell.length_a   1.000
_cell.length_b   1.000
_cell.length_c   1.000
_cell.angle_alpha   90.00
_cell.angle_beta   90.00
_cell.angle_gamma   90.00
#
_symmetry.space_group_name_H-M   'P 1'
#
loop_
_entity.id
_entity.type
_entity.pdbx_description
1 polymer ?
#
loop_
_entity_poly.entity_id
_entity_poly.type
_entity_poly.pdbx_seq_one_letter_code
_entity_poly.pdbx_strand_id
1 'polypeptide(L)'
;MTDGAILWLLDRNFSRVGESEESGLAFAENILSRKNIVQNYIYILSAIGPANGINEDEIEEEFDKVLAEHCSPNTFSFIYYINKQRLQTKNNDKIAKSLAQGFKRKACFELFQLFNDCLSDGLSETSTRVQKIRQKTLNYLFTNKVSAKGEPYIEVAARLVEIFHQDEYNRAIAGRHSLIAEKARYYEKLCSAITEPIGNEKQLTSTLKEYRAIELYNEHVNQQHCEIATGDIFEIGSSYFLLVSQSCDTCLRSDGHRKLKFASLLEIQDNKETKYSYKLSCFLNMKKPVVLYHSLKTIPFEVLDLCVFNTNGQSSIVLNDLATFEKDLESYTQNYRLRFREVLEFVKTIQFNKKRLESFFAGEAGISAEDAKIAYNYLEDLDPNIKNFDTVEIAISFPVRRVARLRELIAIDIVKEYGIALSRIGHPFDFTGDDTGLE
;
A
#
# COMPACT_ATOMS: atom_id res chain seq x y z
N MET A 1 21.76 -45.76 -5.23
CA MET A 1 20.41 -45.64 -5.82
C MET A 1 20.35 -44.26 -6.41
N THR A 2 20.21 -44.17 -7.71
CA THR A 2 20.02 -42.89 -8.41
C THR A 2 18.66 -42.34 -7.98
N ASP A 3 18.67 -41.22 -7.26
CA ASP A 3 17.45 -40.51 -6.86
C ASP A 3 16.79 -39.90 -8.09
N GLY A 4 16.04 -40.73 -8.84
CA GLY A 4 15.31 -40.30 -10.02
C GLY A 4 14.04 -39.55 -9.63
N ALA A 5 13.77 -38.44 -10.31
CA ALA A 5 12.48 -37.74 -10.19
C ALA A 5 11.35 -38.68 -10.71
N ILE A 6 10.26 -38.75 -9.97
CA ILE A 6 9.10 -39.57 -10.35
C ILE A 6 8.02 -38.64 -10.91
N LEU A 7 7.58 -38.95 -12.12
CA LEU A 7 6.45 -38.29 -12.77
C LEU A 7 5.18 -39.13 -12.58
N TRP A 8 4.20 -38.55 -11.90
CA TRP A 8 2.91 -39.16 -11.67
C TRP A 8 1.89 -38.52 -12.61
N LEU A 9 1.20 -39.33 -13.38
CA LEU A 9 0.07 -38.92 -14.22
C LEU A 9 -1.20 -39.57 -13.65
N LEU A 10 -2.00 -38.78 -12.93
CA LEU A 10 -3.18 -39.26 -12.23
C LEU A 10 -4.44 -38.78 -12.95
N ASP A 11 -5.41 -39.68 -13.16
CA ASP A 11 -6.74 -39.26 -13.60
C ASP A 11 -7.50 -38.58 -12.44
N ARG A 12 -8.17 -37.44 -12.71
CA ARG A 12 -9.03 -36.80 -11.70
C ARG A 12 -10.12 -37.77 -11.22
N ASN A 13 -10.69 -38.53 -12.14
CA ASN A 13 -11.74 -39.52 -11.88
C ASN A 13 -11.15 -40.92 -11.64
N PHE A 14 -10.02 -41.04 -11.00
CA PHE A 14 -9.42 -42.30 -10.61
C PHE A 14 -10.27 -42.93 -9.49
N SER A 15 -11.50 -43.37 -9.84
CA SER A 15 -12.37 -44.05 -8.91
C SER A 15 -12.50 -45.52 -9.33
N ARG A 16 -12.29 -46.41 -8.39
CA ARG A 16 -12.92 -47.74 -8.46
C ARG A 16 -14.43 -47.52 -8.35
N VAL A 17 -15.20 -48.33 -9.01
CA VAL A 17 -16.67 -48.27 -9.02
C VAL A 17 -17.17 -48.11 -7.57
N GLY A 18 -17.72 -46.92 -7.22
CA GLY A 18 -18.29 -46.61 -5.92
C GLY A 18 -17.52 -45.60 -5.02
N GLU A 19 -16.37 -45.09 -5.47
CA GLU A 19 -15.63 -44.03 -4.74
C GLU A 19 -15.93 -42.64 -5.29
N SER A 20 -15.76 -41.58 -4.48
CA SER A 20 -16.06 -40.18 -4.85
C SER A 20 -15.18 -39.69 -5.99
N GLU A 21 -15.64 -38.68 -6.74
CA GLU A 21 -14.93 -38.07 -7.88
C GLU A 21 -13.57 -37.45 -7.52
N GLU A 22 -13.26 -37.30 -6.23
CA GLU A 22 -12.05 -36.67 -5.71
C GLU A 22 -10.88 -37.64 -5.44
N SER A 23 -11.03 -38.91 -5.78
CA SER A 23 -10.03 -39.96 -5.46
C SER A 23 -8.63 -39.66 -6.03
N GLY A 24 -8.51 -39.00 -7.18
CA GLY A 24 -7.24 -38.63 -7.79
C GLY A 24 -6.48 -37.55 -7.00
N LEU A 25 -7.20 -36.54 -6.48
CA LEU A 25 -6.63 -35.49 -5.64
C LEU A 25 -6.22 -36.02 -4.27
N ALA A 26 -7.06 -36.80 -3.62
CA ALA A 26 -6.75 -37.44 -2.35
C ALA A 26 -5.53 -38.37 -2.45
N PHE A 27 -5.38 -39.08 -3.58
CA PHE A 27 -4.21 -39.91 -3.85
C PHE A 27 -2.95 -39.07 -4.06
N ALA A 28 -3.04 -37.92 -4.77
CA ALA A 28 -1.96 -36.97 -4.95
C ALA A 28 -1.48 -36.40 -3.63
N GLU A 29 -2.40 -36.01 -2.74
CA GLU A 29 -2.08 -35.52 -1.40
C GLU A 29 -1.39 -36.59 -0.54
N ASN A 30 -1.84 -37.85 -0.65
CA ASN A 30 -1.21 -38.99 0.03
C ASN A 30 0.23 -39.24 -0.47
N ILE A 31 0.50 -39.09 -1.78
CA ILE A 31 1.87 -39.16 -2.32
C ILE A 31 2.72 -38.04 -1.76
N LEU A 32 2.21 -36.82 -1.71
CA LEU A 32 2.94 -35.65 -1.25
C LEU A 32 3.15 -35.64 0.27
N SER A 33 2.27 -36.27 1.05
CA SER A 33 2.44 -36.41 2.49
C SER A 33 3.56 -37.40 2.89
N ARG A 34 3.99 -38.27 1.96
CA ARG A 34 5.11 -39.18 2.18
C ARG A 34 6.43 -38.44 2.07
N LYS A 35 7.42 -38.82 2.90
CA LYS A 35 8.77 -38.22 2.88
C LYS A 35 9.38 -38.30 1.49
N ASN A 36 9.78 -37.20 0.89
CA ASN A 36 10.48 -36.93 -0.40
C ASN A 36 9.60 -36.22 -1.45
N ILE A 37 8.91 -35.19 -1.01
CA ILE A 37 8.08 -34.30 -1.85
C ILE A 37 8.90 -33.73 -3.03
N VAL A 38 10.18 -33.45 -2.83
CA VAL A 38 11.04 -32.71 -3.79
C VAL A 38 11.25 -33.48 -5.10
N GLN A 39 11.10 -34.79 -5.11
CA GLN A 39 11.35 -35.63 -6.29
C GLN A 39 10.11 -36.00 -7.09
N ASN A 40 8.92 -35.64 -6.61
CA ASN A 40 7.66 -36.01 -7.24
C ASN A 40 7.09 -34.87 -8.09
N TYR A 41 6.69 -35.18 -9.32
CA TYR A 41 5.93 -34.32 -10.20
C TYR A 41 4.57 -34.98 -10.41
N ILE A 42 3.51 -34.34 -9.95
CA ILE A 42 2.15 -34.88 -10.02
C ILE A 42 1.34 -34.08 -11.00
N TYR A 43 0.81 -34.72 -12.02
CA TYR A 43 -0.08 -34.14 -13.00
C TYR A 43 -1.44 -34.80 -12.90
N ILE A 44 -2.46 -34.00 -12.68
CA ILE A 44 -3.85 -34.42 -12.69
C ILE A 44 -4.41 -34.27 -14.10
N LEU A 45 -4.86 -35.39 -14.65
CA LEU A 45 -5.49 -35.43 -15.97
C LEU A 45 -7.00 -35.26 -15.80
N SER A 46 -7.58 -34.20 -16.36
CA SER A 46 -9.01 -33.97 -16.32
C SER A 46 -9.60 -33.93 -17.75
N ALA A 47 -10.79 -34.52 -17.91
CA ALA A 47 -11.56 -34.46 -19.13
C ALA A 47 -12.45 -33.21 -19.23
N ILE A 48 -12.48 -32.37 -18.20
CA ILE A 48 -13.20 -31.10 -18.26
C ILE A 48 -12.52 -30.24 -19.33
N GLY A 49 -13.10 -30.36 -20.54
CA GLY A 49 -12.73 -29.48 -21.64
C GLY A 49 -13.54 -28.20 -21.55
N PRO A 50 -13.12 -27.14 -22.26
CA PRO A 50 -13.94 -25.96 -22.36
C PRO A 50 -15.29 -26.35 -22.90
N ALA A 51 -16.34 -26.21 -22.10
CA ALA A 51 -17.67 -26.12 -22.65
C ALA A 51 -17.64 -24.86 -23.53
N ASN A 52 -17.64 -25.05 -24.82
CA ASN A 52 -17.70 -24.07 -25.91
C ASN A 52 -17.38 -22.62 -25.47
N GLY A 53 -16.11 -22.21 -25.49
CA GLY A 53 -15.70 -20.82 -25.33
C GLY A 53 -14.99 -20.42 -24.03
N ILE A 54 -14.75 -21.34 -23.10
CA ILE A 54 -13.94 -21.07 -21.90
C ILE A 54 -12.44 -21.09 -22.26
N ASN A 55 -11.74 -20.03 -21.96
CA ASN A 55 -10.30 -19.89 -22.18
C ASN A 55 -9.51 -20.89 -21.29
N GLU A 56 -8.36 -21.34 -21.77
CA GLU A 56 -7.48 -22.26 -21.00
C GLU A 56 -7.08 -21.68 -19.63
N ASP A 57 -6.89 -20.38 -19.54
CA ASP A 57 -6.55 -19.68 -18.30
C ASP A 57 -7.68 -19.76 -17.26
N GLU A 58 -8.93 -19.69 -17.70
CA GLU A 58 -10.10 -19.84 -16.82
C GLU A 58 -10.23 -21.25 -16.25
N ILE A 59 -9.81 -22.27 -17.03
CA ILE A 59 -9.78 -23.66 -16.57
C ILE A 59 -8.67 -23.87 -15.53
N GLU A 60 -7.51 -23.27 -15.71
CA GLU A 60 -6.42 -23.29 -14.71
C GLU A 60 -6.86 -22.61 -13.40
N GLU A 61 -7.53 -21.47 -13.48
CA GLU A 61 -8.05 -20.77 -12.28
C GLU A 61 -9.11 -21.60 -11.55
N GLU A 62 -10.01 -22.24 -12.28
CA GLU A 62 -11.03 -23.10 -11.69
C GLU A 62 -10.40 -24.32 -11.03
N PHE A 63 -9.38 -24.90 -11.66
CA PHE A 63 -8.64 -26.00 -11.08
C PHE A 63 -7.84 -25.57 -9.86
N ASP A 64 -7.20 -24.42 -9.87
CA ASP A 64 -6.48 -23.84 -8.72
C ASP A 64 -7.43 -23.58 -7.53
N LYS A 65 -8.68 -23.17 -7.78
CA LYS A 65 -9.71 -23.06 -6.73
C LYS A 65 -10.04 -24.43 -6.12
N VAL A 66 -10.25 -25.43 -6.96
CA VAL A 66 -10.53 -26.80 -6.51
C VAL A 66 -9.36 -27.37 -5.70
N LEU A 67 -8.11 -27.13 -6.15
CA LEU A 67 -6.93 -27.54 -5.39
C LEU A 67 -6.84 -26.83 -4.02
N ALA A 68 -7.16 -25.54 -3.98
CA ALA A 68 -7.13 -24.76 -2.73
C ALA A 68 -8.18 -25.23 -1.71
N GLU A 69 -9.31 -25.76 -2.19
CA GLU A 69 -10.37 -26.33 -1.32
C GLU A 69 -10.01 -27.73 -0.77
N HIS A 70 -9.24 -28.52 -1.54
CA HIS A 70 -9.01 -29.94 -1.23
C HIS A 70 -7.58 -30.28 -0.79
N CYS A 71 -6.62 -29.38 -1.03
CA CYS A 71 -5.21 -29.62 -0.74
C CYS A 71 -4.64 -28.60 0.25
N SER A 72 -3.70 -29.02 1.10
CA SER A 72 -2.98 -28.09 1.95
C SER A 72 -2.13 -27.12 1.09
N PRO A 73 -1.92 -25.88 1.54
CA PRO A 73 -1.10 -24.89 0.79
C PRO A 73 0.29 -25.41 0.43
N ASN A 74 0.86 -26.31 1.25
CA ASN A 74 2.18 -26.89 1.02
C ASN A 74 2.20 -27.95 -0.09
N THR A 75 1.07 -28.60 -0.37
CA THR A 75 0.95 -29.66 -1.39
C THR A 75 0.43 -29.11 -2.72
N PHE A 76 -0.36 -28.06 -2.67
CA PHE A 76 -0.96 -27.37 -3.83
C PHE A 76 0.08 -27.05 -4.94
N SER A 77 1.26 -26.55 -4.55
CA SER A 77 2.29 -26.12 -5.49
C SER A 77 3.00 -27.25 -6.23
N PHE A 78 2.74 -28.50 -5.88
CA PHE A 78 3.34 -29.68 -6.51
C PHE A 78 2.36 -30.47 -7.39
N ILE A 79 1.11 -30.02 -7.49
CA ILE A 79 0.07 -30.65 -8.29
C ILE A 79 -0.19 -29.77 -9.52
N TYR A 80 -0.15 -30.34 -10.69
CA TYR A 80 -0.30 -29.65 -11.97
C TYR A 80 -1.47 -30.23 -12.74
N TYR A 81 -2.10 -29.39 -13.55
CA TYR A 81 -3.24 -29.79 -14.35
C TYR A 81 -2.83 -30.03 -15.82
N ILE A 82 -3.36 -31.10 -16.43
CA ILE A 82 -3.28 -31.33 -17.86
C ILE A 82 -4.67 -31.70 -18.40
N ASN A 83 -5.14 -30.95 -19.38
CA ASN A 83 -6.36 -31.30 -20.09
C ASN A 83 -6.15 -32.58 -20.95
N LYS A 84 -6.98 -33.62 -20.72
CA LYS A 84 -6.92 -34.89 -21.48
C LYS A 84 -7.04 -34.69 -22.98
N GLN A 85 -7.79 -33.70 -23.44
CA GLN A 85 -7.92 -33.41 -24.87
C GLN A 85 -6.57 -33.04 -25.52
N ARG A 86 -5.66 -32.43 -24.77
CA ARG A 86 -4.30 -32.15 -25.24
C ARG A 86 -3.47 -33.43 -25.45
N LEU A 87 -3.71 -34.45 -24.66
CA LEU A 87 -3.05 -35.75 -24.79
C LEU A 87 -3.58 -36.56 -25.99
N GLN A 88 -4.80 -36.30 -26.43
CA GLN A 88 -5.41 -36.96 -27.59
C GLN A 88 -4.97 -36.35 -28.92
N THR A 89 -4.38 -35.15 -28.90
CA THR A 89 -3.82 -34.55 -30.12
C THR A 89 -2.50 -35.24 -30.46
N LYS A 90 -2.31 -35.65 -31.72
CA LYS A 90 -1.04 -36.20 -32.21
C LYS A 90 0.13 -35.17 -32.19
N ASN A 91 -0.05 -34.07 -31.52
CA ASN A 91 0.90 -32.95 -31.42
C ASN A 91 1.73 -33.07 -30.14
N ASN A 92 2.88 -33.71 -30.22
CA ASN A 92 3.81 -33.88 -29.11
C ASN A 92 4.26 -32.56 -28.48
N ASP A 93 4.25 -31.43 -29.24
CA ASP A 93 4.64 -30.12 -28.76
C ASP A 93 3.66 -29.58 -27.70
N LYS A 94 2.36 -29.85 -27.85
CA LYS A 94 1.38 -29.41 -26.84
C LYS A 94 1.51 -30.18 -25.53
N ILE A 95 1.82 -31.46 -25.60
CA ILE A 95 2.09 -32.29 -24.41
C ILE A 95 3.36 -31.81 -23.71
N ALA A 96 4.43 -31.64 -24.49
CA ALA A 96 5.70 -31.14 -23.97
C ALA A 96 5.54 -29.77 -23.28
N LYS A 97 4.79 -28.85 -23.88
CA LYS A 97 4.48 -27.54 -23.27
C LYS A 97 3.74 -27.67 -21.95
N SER A 98 2.69 -28.50 -21.86
CA SER A 98 1.95 -28.70 -20.62
C SER A 98 2.79 -29.31 -19.50
N LEU A 99 3.63 -30.28 -19.82
CA LEU A 99 4.59 -30.84 -18.84
C LEU A 99 5.60 -29.79 -18.39
N ALA A 100 6.07 -28.98 -19.29
CA ALA A 100 7.05 -27.95 -19.02
C ALA A 100 6.51 -26.82 -18.13
N GLN A 101 5.23 -26.49 -18.20
CA GLN A 101 4.58 -25.56 -17.28
C GLN A 101 4.69 -26.06 -15.83
N GLY A 102 4.42 -27.34 -15.58
CA GLY A 102 4.61 -27.91 -14.26
C GLY A 102 6.04 -27.85 -13.77
N PHE A 103 7.04 -28.09 -14.64
CA PHE A 103 8.44 -27.93 -14.27
C PHE A 103 8.79 -26.48 -13.91
N LYS A 104 8.28 -25.51 -14.68
CA LYS A 104 8.47 -24.08 -14.37
C LYS A 104 7.83 -23.71 -13.04
N ARG A 105 6.58 -24.09 -12.80
CA ARG A 105 5.85 -23.81 -11.54
C ARG A 105 6.62 -24.38 -10.35
N LYS A 106 7.07 -25.63 -10.43
CA LYS A 106 7.89 -26.23 -9.37
C LYS A 106 9.21 -25.48 -9.14
N ALA A 107 9.94 -25.17 -10.21
CA ALA A 107 11.20 -24.44 -10.11
C ALA A 107 11.00 -23.04 -9.49
N CYS A 108 9.92 -22.35 -9.87
CA CYS A 108 9.50 -21.08 -9.28
C CYS A 108 9.20 -21.24 -7.79
N PHE A 109 8.40 -22.24 -7.42
CA PHE A 109 8.06 -22.52 -6.03
C PHE A 109 9.31 -22.82 -5.19
N GLU A 110 10.22 -23.70 -5.66
CA GLU A 110 11.46 -24.01 -4.97
C GLU A 110 12.34 -22.77 -4.78
N LEU A 111 12.38 -21.87 -5.75
CA LEU A 111 13.10 -20.60 -5.65
C LEU A 111 12.46 -19.70 -4.59
N PHE A 112 11.14 -19.52 -4.62
CA PHE A 112 10.44 -18.70 -3.62
C PHE A 112 10.47 -19.32 -2.21
N GLN A 113 10.49 -20.66 -2.11
CA GLN A 113 10.67 -21.33 -0.81
C GLN A 113 12.01 -20.95 -0.16
N LEU A 114 13.10 -20.86 -0.95
CA LEU A 114 14.37 -20.39 -0.43
C LEU A 114 14.31 -18.95 0.09
N PHE A 115 13.57 -18.07 -0.58
CA PHE A 115 13.33 -16.71 -0.06
C PHE A 115 12.47 -16.71 1.21
N ASN A 116 11.45 -17.56 1.29
CA ASN A 116 10.65 -17.73 2.51
C ASN A 116 11.49 -18.26 3.68
N ASP A 117 12.40 -19.19 3.42
CA ASP A 117 13.34 -19.69 4.44
C ASP A 117 14.28 -18.55 4.91
N CYS A 118 14.78 -17.73 3.97
CA CYS A 118 15.57 -16.55 4.32
C CYS A 118 14.77 -15.52 5.13
N LEU A 119 13.48 -15.32 4.79
CA LEU A 119 12.58 -14.43 5.51
C LEU A 119 12.34 -14.92 6.94
N SER A 120 12.08 -16.23 7.11
CA SER A 120 11.87 -16.88 8.42
C SER A 120 13.11 -16.77 9.31
N ASP A 121 14.28 -17.07 8.76
CA ASP A 121 15.55 -16.92 9.49
C ASP A 121 15.81 -15.46 9.85
N GLY A 122 15.59 -14.54 8.91
CA GLY A 122 15.71 -13.10 9.13
C GLY A 122 14.80 -12.60 10.26
N LEU A 123 13.54 -13.06 10.31
CA LEU A 123 12.61 -12.72 11.40
C LEU A 123 13.07 -13.26 12.76
N SER A 124 13.55 -14.50 12.80
CA SER A 124 14.07 -15.14 14.02
C SER A 124 15.26 -14.36 14.58
N GLU A 125 16.25 -14.06 13.74
CA GLU A 125 17.44 -13.29 14.14
C GLU A 125 17.09 -11.85 14.50
N THR A 126 16.15 -11.21 13.80
CA THR A 126 15.63 -9.88 14.14
C THR A 126 15.05 -9.89 15.55
N SER A 127 14.20 -10.85 15.89
CA SER A 127 13.63 -10.99 17.24
C SER A 127 14.72 -11.11 18.28
N THR A 128 15.73 -11.97 18.03
CA THR A 128 16.88 -12.14 18.90
C THR A 128 17.67 -10.84 19.09
N ARG A 129 17.85 -10.06 18.00
CA ARG A 129 18.58 -8.78 18.04
C ARG A 129 17.82 -7.71 18.80
N VAL A 130 16.50 -7.61 18.59
CA VAL A 130 15.62 -6.68 19.31
C VAL A 130 15.65 -6.97 20.82
N GLN A 131 15.58 -8.22 21.24
CA GLN A 131 15.65 -8.61 22.65
C GLN A 131 16.99 -8.27 23.31
N LYS A 132 18.08 -8.19 22.55
CA LYS A 132 19.42 -7.81 23.04
C LYS A 132 19.63 -6.30 23.13
N ILE A 133 18.68 -5.47 22.72
CA ILE A 133 18.83 -4.01 22.81
C ILE A 133 18.87 -3.62 24.30
N ARG A 134 19.93 -2.91 24.68
CA ARG A 134 20.09 -2.45 26.07
C ARG A 134 19.08 -1.36 26.39
N GLN A 135 18.50 -1.41 27.57
CA GLN A 135 17.55 -0.41 28.05
C GLN A 135 18.08 1.04 27.92
N LYS A 136 19.38 1.27 28.19
CA LYS A 136 20.00 2.58 28.01
C LYS A 136 19.93 3.08 26.56
N THR A 137 20.07 2.18 25.57
CA THR A 137 19.96 2.52 24.15
C THR A 137 18.52 2.89 23.79
N LEU A 138 17.55 2.10 24.26
CA LEU A 138 16.13 2.42 24.07
C LEU A 138 15.77 3.76 24.72
N ASN A 139 16.18 3.98 25.96
CA ASN A 139 15.96 5.25 26.65
C ASN A 139 16.56 6.43 25.87
N TYR A 140 17.79 6.29 25.36
CA TYR A 140 18.42 7.33 24.54
C TYR A 140 17.63 7.61 23.25
N LEU A 141 17.22 6.56 22.53
CA LEU A 141 16.44 6.72 21.31
C LEU A 141 15.10 7.40 21.58
N PHE A 142 14.39 6.95 22.60
CA PHE A 142 13.04 7.44 22.89
C PHE A 142 13.02 8.79 23.61
N THR A 143 13.94 9.08 24.51
CA THR A 143 13.94 10.36 25.22
C THR A 143 14.66 11.47 24.46
N ASN A 144 15.80 11.20 23.86
CA ASN A 144 16.64 12.26 23.27
C ASN A 144 16.37 12.47 21.76
N LYS A 145 16.02 11.42 21.00
CA LYS A 145 15.74 11.58 19.57
C LYS A 145 14.26 11.78 19.27
N VAL A 146 13.40 10.96 19.84
CA VAL A 146 11.96 11.03 19.61
C VAL A 146 11.41 12.33 20.22
N SER A 147 11.67 12.56 21.50
CA SER A 147 11.17 13.74 22.20
C SER A 147 11.75 15.07 21.63
N ALA A 148 13.01 15.09 21.24
CA ALA A 148 13.66 16.29 20.71
C ALA A 148 13.29 16.61 19.26
N LYS A 149 12.96 15.58 18.44
CA LYS A 149 12.63 15.75 17.02
C LYS A 149 11.14 15.62 16.71
N GLY A 150 10.32 15.23 17.70
CA GLY A 150 8.88 15.05 17.52
C GLY A 150 8.52 13.79 16.71
N GLU A 151 9.44 12.83 16.55
CA GLU A 151 9.13 11.58 15.86
C GLU A 151 8.25 10.68 16.76
N PRO A 152 7.20 10.02 16.26
CA PRO A 152 6.37 9.13 17.05
C PRO A 152 7.15 7.91 17.54
N TYR A 153 6.92 7.51 18.80
CA TYR A 153 7.60 6.34 19.39
C TYR A 153 7.37 5.07 18.59
N ILE A 154 6.14 4.85 18.09
CA ILE A 154 5.77 3.67 17.31
C ILE A 154 6.52 3.65 15.99
N GLU A 155 6.63 4.76 15.28
CA GLU A 155 7.33 4.84 14.00
C GLU A 155 8.84 4.60 14.17
N VAL A 156 9.45 5.16 15.22
CA VAL A 156 10.88 4.91 15.51
C VAL A 156 11.13 3.45 15.89
N ALA A 157 10.25 2.85 16.69
CA ALA A 157 10.35 1.44 17.04
C ALA A 157 10.17 0.53 15.82
N ALA A 158 9.15 0.80 14.99
CA ALA A 158 8.90 0.06 13.77
C ALA A 158 10.10 0.14 12.81
N ARG A 159 10.60 1.36 12.56
CA ARG A 159 11.78 1.58 11.71
C ARG A 159 13.02 0.83 12.22
N LEU A 160 13.24 0.78 13.54
CA LEU A 160 14.35 0.03 14.12
C LEU A 160 14.22 -1.47 13.84
N VAL A 161 13.02 -2.02 13.99
CA VAL A 161 12.74 -3.44 13.69
C VAL A 161 12.90 -3.70 12.19
N GLU A 162 12.40 -2.82 11.32
CA GLU A 162 12.54 -2.93 9.87
C GLU A 162 14.00 -2.93 9.43
N ILE A 163 14.85 -2.03 9.98
CA ILE A 163 16.27 -1.96 9.69
C ILE A 163 16.97 -3.28 10.07
N PHE A 164 16.68 -3.81 11.26
CA PHE A 164 17.25 -5.07 11.70
C PHE A 164 16.78 -6.23 10.83
N HIS A 165 15.48 -6.26 10.50
CA HIS A 165 14.93 -7.30 9.64
C HIS A 165 15.56 -7.28 8.25
N GLN A 166 15.70 -6.10 7.64
CA GLN A 166 16.34 -5.96 6.33
C GLN A 166 17.81 -6.43 6.35
N ASP A 167 18.56 -6.10 7.40
CA ASP A 167 19.97 -6.51 7.58
C ASP A 167 20.06 -8.05 7.73
N GLU A 168 19.26 -8.65 8.61
CA GLU A 168 19.27 -10.10 8.84
C GLU A 168 18.73 -10.89 7.63
N TYR A 169 17.70 -10.40 6.96
CA TYR A 169 17.21 -10.99 5.72
C TYR A 169 18.28 -10.97 4.60
N ASN A 170 18.96 -9.84 4.41
CA ASN A 170 20.04 -9.74 3.45
C ASN A 170 21.21 -10.69 3.80
N ARG A 171 21.51 -10.86 5.08
CA ARG A 171 22.51 -11.82 5.55
C ARG A 171 22.09 -13.27 5.26
N ALA A 172 20.82 -13.61 5.47
CA ALA A 172 20.29 -14.95 5.16
C ALA A 172 20.34 -15.24 3.66
N ILE A 173 20.00 -14.24 2.81
CA ILE A 173 20.15 -14.35 1.34
C ILE A 173 21.63 -14.56 0.96
N ALA A 174 22.55 -13.76 1.52
CA ALA A 174 23.98 -13.87 1.24
C ALA A 174 24.52 -15.25 1.62
N GLY A 175 24.06 -15.82 2.74
CA GLY A 175 24.43 -17.16 3.18
C GLY A 175 23.95 -18.29 2.25
N ARG A 176 22.88 -18.07 1.49
CA ARG A 176 22.30 -19.02 0.53
C ARG A 176 22.50 -18.63 -0.93
N HIS A 177 23.31 -17.61 -1.21
CA HIS A 177 23.42 -17.00 -2.54
C HIS A 177 23.69 -18.01 -3.66
N SER A 178 24.61 -18.97 -3.46
CA SER A 178 24.96 -19.98 -4.48
C SER A 178 23.76 -20.85 -4.85
N LEU A 179 22.98 -21.30 -3.86
CA LEU A 179 21.80 -22.14 -4.06
C LEU A 179 20.66 -21.34 -4.72
N ILE A 180 20.41 -20.12 -4.28
CA ILE A 180 19.44 -19.21 -4.90
C ILE A 180 19.81 -18.95 -6.35
N ALA A 181 21.07 -18.63 -6.64
CA ALA A 181 21.54 -18.37 -7.99
C ALA A 181 21.48 -19.62 -8.90
N GLU A 182 21.67 -20.82 -8.35
CA GLU A 182 21.50 -22.07 -9.09
C GLU A 182 20.03 -22.28 -9.48
N LYS A 183 19.11 -22.14 -8.52
CA LYS A 183 17.66 -22.29 -8.75
C LYS A 183 17.14 -21.22 -9.71
N ALA A 184 17.57 -19.98 -9.56
CA ALA A 184 17.17 -18.88 -10.46
C ALA A 184 17.62 -19.15 -11.90
N ARG A 185 18.89 -19.58 -12.12
CA ARG A 185 19.39 -19.96 -13.45
C ARG A 185 18.64 -21.16 -14.05
N TYR A 186 18.24 -22.12 -13.20
CA TYR A 186 17.44 -23.24 -13.66
C TYR A 186 16.06 -22.78 -14.15
N TYR A 187 15.40 -21.92 -13.35
CA TYR A 187 14.11 -21.34 -13.72
C TYR A 187 14.21 -20.50 -15.01
N GLU A 188 15.22 -19.65 -15.14
CA GLU A 188 15.49 -18.85 -16.35
C GLU A 188 15.65 -19.73 -17.60
N LYS A 189 16.40 -20.85 -17.50
CA LYS A 189 16.54 -21.80 -18.60
C LYS A 189 15.19 -22.42 -19.00
N LEU A 190 14.33 -22.76 -18.05
CA LEU A 190 13.00 -23.27 -18.33
C LEU A 190 12.12 -22.19 -19.02
N CYS A 191 12.21 -20.94 -18.58
CA CYS A 191 11.49 -19.83 -19.22
C CYS A 191 11.97 -19.57 -20.65
N SER A 192 13.28 -19.65 -20.90
CA SER A 192 13.86 -19.44 -22.24
C SER A 192 13.54 -20.60 -23.22
N ALA A 193 13.49 -21.84 -22.71
CA ALA A 193 13.20 -23.01 -23.53
C ALA A 193 11.75 -23.08 -23.98
N ILE A 194 10.85 -22.38 -23.30
CA ILE A 194 9.41 -22.47 -23.51
C ILE A 194 8.85 -21.07 -23.63
N THR A 195 8.81 -20.56 -24.84
CA THR A 195 8.09 -19.34 -25.19
C THR A 195 6.59 -19.62 -25.15
N GLU A 196 5.96 -19.21 -24.07
CA GLU A 196 4.50 -19.15 -24.00
C GLU A 196 4.04 -17.77 -24.43
N PRO A 197 2.90 -17.68 -25.16
CA PRO A 197 2.22 -16.40 -25.21
C PRO A 197 1.92 -16.00 -23.76
N ILE A 198 2.22 -14.77 -23.42
CA ILE A 198 1.81 -14.19 -22.15
C ILE A 198 0.31 -14.42 -22.07
N GLY A 199 -0.15 -15.19 -21.09
CA GLY A 199 -1.56 -15.50 -20.91
C GLY A 199 -2.43 -14.24 -20.84
N ASN A 200 -3.58 -14.27 -20.26
CA ASN A 200 -4.50 -13.14 -20.21
C ASN A 200 -3.77 -11.82 -19.79
N GLU A 201 -3.35 -11.01 -20.78
CA GLU A 201 -2.60 -9.75 -20.55
C GLU A 201 -3.35 -8.81 -19.60
N LYS A 202 -4.69 -8.88 -19.57
CA LYS A 202 -5.50 -8.03 -18.69
C LYS A 202 -5.33 -8.45 -17.22
N GLN A 203 -5.33 -9.73 -16.93
CA GLN A 203 -5.17 -10.25 -15.58
C GLN A 203 -3.73 -10.01 -15.07
N LEU A 204 -2.73 -10.33 -15.88
CA LEU A 204 -1.34 -10.03 -15.57
C LEU A 204 -1.13 -8.54 -15.29
N THR A 205 -1.72 -7.67 -16.13
CA THR A 205 -1.66 -6.23 -15.96
C THR A 205 -2.33 -5.78 -14.66
N SER A 206 -3.44 -6.40 -14.25
CA SER A 206 -4.12 -6.12 -12.98
C SER A 206 -3.25 -6.46 -11.78
N THR A 207 -2.69 -7.67 -11.76
CA THR A 207 -1.80 -8.14 -10.68
C THR A 207 -0.54 -7.28 -10.55
N LEU A 208 0.10 -6.95 -11.69
CA LEU A 208 1.28 -6.07 -11.67
C LEU A 208 0.96 -4.65 -11.20
N LYS A 209 -0.23 -4.14 -11.49
CA LYS A 209 -0.69 -2.86 -10.95
C LYS A 209 -0.89 -2.90 -9.44
N GLU A 210 -1.46 -3.98 -8.92
CA GLU A 210 -1.61 -4.21 -7.48
C GLU A 210 -0.25 -4.24 -6.77
N TYR A 211 0.71 -5.03 -7.27
CA TYR A 211 2.07 -5.06 -6.71
C TYR A 211 2.74 -3.69 -6.78
N ARG A 212 2.56 -2.96 -7.88
CA ARG A 212 3.08 -1.61 -8.01
C ARG A 212 2.40 -0.63 -7.05
N ALA A 213 1.13 -0.79 -6.78
CA ALA A 213 0.44 0.02 -5.77
C ALA A 213 1.00 -0.23 -4.36
N ILE A 214 1.19 -1.49 -3.96
CA ILE A 214 1.81 -1.86 -2.67
C ILE A 214 3.24 -1.29 -2.55
N GLU A 215 4.01 -1.29 -3.64
CA GLU A 215 5.36 -0.73 -3.67
C GLU A 215 5.36 0.80 -3.47
N LEU A 216 4.35 1.49 -4.01
CA LEU A 216 4.31 2.96 -4.03
C LEU A 216 3.57 3.56 -2.84
N TYR A 217 2.53 2.89 -2.34
CA TYR A 217 1.61 3.46 -1.36
C TYR A 217 1.56 2.62 -0.07
N ASN A 218 1.39 3.31 1.05
CA ASN A 218 0.93 2.73 2.31
C ASN A 218 -0.54 3.12 2.52
N GLU A 219 -1.45 2.16 2.39
CA GLU A 219 -2.89 2.36 2.58
C GLU A 219 -3.32 2.13 4.04
N HIS A 220 -2.39 1.72 4.92
CA HIS A 220 -2.67 1.39 6.32
C HIS A 220 -2.39 2.53 7.30
N VAL A 221 -2.05 3.73 6.78
CA VAL A 221 -1.67 4.89 7.62
C VAL A 221 -2.76 5.31 8.61
N ASN A 222 -4.04 5.10 8.26
CA ASN A 222 -5.16 5.47 9.12
C ASN A 222 -5.37 4.43 10.23
N GLN A 223 -5.31 3.13 9.91
CA GLN A 223 -5.43 2.04 10.90
C GLN A 223 -4.27 2.04 11.89
N GLN A 224 -3.11 2.54 11.49
CA GLN A 224 -1.94 2.71 12.33
C GLN A 224 -1.93 4.04 13.08
N HIS A 225 -2.91 4.92 12.84
CA HIS A 225 -2.95 6.28 13.38
C HIS A 225 -1.63 7.06 13.16
N CYS A 226 -0.98 6.85 12.00
CA CYS A 226 0.26 7.54 11.68
C CYS A 226 0.05 9.06 11.64
N GLU A 227 1.02 9.82 12.16
CA GLU A 227 1.03 11.28 12.04
C GLU A 227 0.89 11.75 10.61
N ILE A 228 0.37 12.96 10.41
CA ILE A 228 0.38 13.63 9.10
C ILE A 228 1.82 13.90 8.69
N ALA A 229 2.20 13.41 7.52
CA ALA A 229 3.57 13.55 7.01
C ALA A 229 3.58 13.84 5.50
N THR A 230 4.71 14.34 5.02
CA THR A 230 4.99 14.51 3.59
C THR A 230 4.68 13.23 2.83
N GLY A 231 3.97 13.36 1.71
CA GLY A 231 3.53 12.21 0.93
C GLY A 231 2.13 11.70 1.28
N ASP A 232 1.48 12.20 2.33
CA ASP A 232 0.07 11.88 2.59
C ASP A 232 -0.83 12.35 1.46
N ILE A 233 -1.78 11.52 1.08
CA ILE A 233 -2.75 11.82 0.04
C ILE A 233 -4.13 11.98 0.67
N PHE A 234 -4.76 13.09 0.34
CA PHE A 234 -6.09 13.44 0.82
C PHE A 234 -7.09 13.51 -0.32
N GLU A 235 -8.26 12.97 -0.10
CA GLU A 235 -9.46 13.26 -0.86
C GLU A 235 -10.13 14.48 -0.24
N ILE A 236 -10.37 15.54 -1.03
CA ILE A 236 -11.02 16.78 -0.59
C ILE A 236 -12.16 17.07 -1.56
N GLY A 237 -13.37 16.85 -1.10
CA GLY A 237 -14.54 16.82 -1.98
C GLY A 237 -14.43 15.67 -2.98
N SER A 238 -14.27 16.00 -4.27
CA SER A 238 -14.12 15.01 -5.36
C SER A 238 -12.72 14.95 -5.96
N SER A 239 -11.76 15.68 -5.39
CA SER A 239 -10.38 15.78 -5.90
C SER A 239 -9.39 15.18 -4.92
N TYR A 240 -8.24 14.73 -5.45
CA TYR A 240 -7.15 14.19 -4.65
C TYR A 240 -5.99 15.16 -4.57
N PHE A 241 -5.34 15.21 -3.41
CA PHE A 241 -4.24 16.14 -3.13
C PHE A 241 -3.11 15.44 -2.40
N LEU A 242 -1.88 15.73 -2.80
CA LEU A 242 -0.65 15.25 -2.19
C LEU A 242 -0.05 16.30 -1.26
N LEU A 243 0.24 15.95 -0.03
CA LEU A 243 0.96 16.80 0.93
C LEU A 243 2.45 16.89 0.56
N VAL A 244 2.90 18.10 0.24
CA VAL A 244 4.27 18.39 -0.19
C VAL A 244 5.04 19.30 0.78
N SER A 245 4.45 19.69 1.91
CA SER A 245 5.18 20.38 2.99
C SER A 245 6.35 19.52 3.44
N GLN A 246 7.51 20.16 3.72
CA GLN A 246 8.71 19.44 4.14
C GLN A 246 8.50 18.73 5.49
N SER A 247 9.17 17.59 5.68
CA SER A 247 9.02 16.76 6.88
C SER A 247 9.35 17.53 8.18
N CYS A 248 10.32 18.45 8.16
CA CYS A 248 10.63 19.29 9.32
C CYS A 248 9.54 20.31 9.68
N ASP A 249 8.63 20.59 8.74
CA ASP A 249 7.52 21.52 8.91
C ASP A 249 6.23 20.80 9.30
N THR A 250 6.13 19.50 8.92
CA THR A 250 4.97 18.65 9.24
C THR A 250 5.11 17.92 10.56
N CYS A 251 6.32 17.70 11.09
CA CYS A 251 6.51 16.94 12.33
C CYS A 251 5.92 17.69 13.54
N LEU A 252 5.31 16.93 14.48
CA LEU A 252 4.87 17.43 15.76
C LEU A 252 6.06 17.62 16.70
N ARG A 253 6.15 18.77 17.33
CA ARG A 253 7.17 19.08 18.33
C ARG A 253 6.73 18.62 19.72
N SER A 254 7.66 18.66 20.67
CA SER A 254 7.40 18.24 22.06
C SER A 254 6.29 19.02 22.75
N ASP A 255 5.96 20.21 22.27
CA ASP A 255 4.88 21.07 22.74
C ASP A 255 3.53 20.83 22.01
N GLY A 256 3.47 19.88 21.06
CA GLY A 256 2.29 19.59 20.26
C GLY A 256 2.10 20.50 19.05
N HIS A 257 2.96 21.51 18.87
CA HIS A 257 2.86 22.43 17.74
C HIS A 257 3.58 21.90 16.49
N ARG A 258 3.12 22.35 15.32
CA ARG A 258 3.84 22.25 14.05
C ARG A 258 4.51 23.60 13.74
N LYS A 259 5.59 23.57 12.96
CA LYS A 259 6.28 24.81 12.57
C LYS A 259 5.39 25.68 11.68
N LEU A 260 4.61 25.06 10.79
CA LEU A 260 3.66 25.74 9.92
C LEU A 260 2.23 25.49 10.40
N LYS A 261 1.37 26.50 10.24
CA LYS A 261 -0.07 26.40 10.51
C LYS A 261 -0.83 25.76 9.36
N PHE A 262 -0.32 25.91 8.13
CA PHE A 262 -0.97 25.44 6.93
C PHE A 262 -0.12 24.40 6.21
N ALA A 263 -0.76 23.34 5.76
CA ALA A 263 -0.21 22.33 4.91
C ALA A 263 -0.24 22.76 3.45
N SER A 264 0.82 22.48 2.70
CA SER A 264 0.93 22.71 1.26
C SER A 264 0.56 21.42 0.52
N LEU A 265 -0.41 21.50 -0.36
CA LEU A 265 -0.99 20.38 -1.09
C LEU A 265 -0.94 20.65 -2.59
N LEU A 266 -0.61 19.63 -3.40
CA LEU A 266 -0.67 19.64 -4.85
C LEU A 266 -1.77 18.69 -5.34
N GLU A 267 -2.56 19.15 -6.30
CA GLU A 267 -3.66 18.34 -6.84
C GLU A 267 -3.14 17.18 -7.68
N ILE A 268 -3.81 16.01 -7.53
CA ILE A 268 -3.61 14.84 -8.36
C ILE A 268 -4.77 14.74 -9.33
N GLN A 269 -4.48 14.77 -10.62
CA GLN A 269 -5.48 14.66 -11.67
C GLN A 269 -5.18 13.52 -12.64
N ASP A 270 -6.21 12.99 -13.29
CA ASP A 270 -6.06 12.06 -14.41
C ASP A 270 -5.80 12.86 -15.69
N ASN A 271 -4.53 13.10 -16.00
CA ASN A 271 -4.13 14.01 -17.07
C ASN A 271 -2.88 13.49 -17.82
N LYS A 272 -2.53 14.20 -18.90
CA LYS A 272 -1.28 13.95 -19.62
C LYS A 272 -0.11 14.53 -18.84
N GLU A 273 0.96 13.76 -18.71
CA GLU A 273 2.22 14.23 -18.13
C GLU A 273 2.78 15.43 -18.89
N THR A 274 3.25 16.42 -18.15
CA THR A 274 3.88 17.65 -18.68
C THR A 274 5.19 17.89 -17.92
N LYS A 275 6.01 18.85 -18.39
CA LYS A 275 7.23 19.28 -17.66
C LYS A 275 6.95 19.91 -16.27
N TYR A 276 5.69 20.24 -15.99
CA TYR A 276 5.23 20.83 -14.73
C TYR A 276 4.35 19.86 -13.92
N SER A 277 4.55 18.58 -14.11
CA SER A 277 3.81 17.55 -13.38
C SER A 277 4.69 16.33 -13.10
N TYR A 278 4.35 15.59 -12.07
CA TYR A 278 4.98 14.31 -11.73
C TYR A 278 4.01 13.17 -11.98
N LYS A 279 4.44 12.19 -12.75
CA LYS A 279 3.62 11.01 -13.06
C LYS A 279 3.61 10.05 -11.87
N LEU A 280 2.43 9.79 -11.37
CA LEU A 280 2.18 8.68 -10.46
C LEU A 280 1.84 7.41 -11.26
N SER A 281 1.93 6.26 -10.60
CA SER A 281 1.53 4.99 -11.19
C SER A 281 0.55 4.30 -10.26
N CYS A 282 -0.44 3.60 -10.81
CA CYS A 282 -1.35 2.74 -10.06
C CYS A 282 -2.06 3.41 -8.87
N PHE A 283 -2.43 4.69 -9.02
CA PHE A 283 -3.17 5.41 -8.00
C PHE A 283 -4.67 5.23 -8.23
N LEU A 284 -5.33 4.51 -7.33
CA LEU A 284 -6.75 4.20 -7.40
C LEU A 284 -7.16 3.69 -8.82
N ASN A 285 -8.30 4.15 -9.32
CA ASN A 285 -8.79 3.80 -10.66
C ASN A 285 -8.38 4.81 -11.75
N MET A 286 -7.46 5.72 -11.46
CA MET A 286 -6.99 6.71 -12.42
C MET A 286 -6.14 6.06 -13.53
N LYS A 287 -6.34 6.49 -14.77
CA LYS A 287 -5.62 5.96 -15.94
C LYS A 287 -4.21 6.54 -16.06
N LYS A 288 -4.10 7.85 -15.79
CA LYS A 288 -2.86 8.62 -15.93
C LYS A 288 -2.74 9.64 -14.80
N PRO A 289 -2.60 9.18 -13.53
CA PRO A 289 -2.53 10.11 -12.41
C PRO A 289 -1.23 10.91 -12.46
N VAL A 290 -1.35 12.23 -12.35
CA VAL A 290 -0.24 13.19 -12.31
C VAL A 290 -0.43 14.18 -11.18
N VAL A 291 0.64 14.53 -10.49
CA VAL A 291 0.70 15.63 -9.50
C VAL A 291 1.00 16.92 -10.25
N LEU A 292 0.14 17.92 -10.13
CA LEU A 292 0.26 19.20 -10.84
C LEU A 292 1.02 20.24 -10.00
N TYR A 293 2.19 20.68 -10.43
CA TYR A 293 3.04 21.62 -9.69
C TYR A 293 2.47 23.05 -9.57
N HIS A 294 1.54 23.42 -10.44
CA HIS A 294 0.89 24.74 -10.43
C HIS A 294 -0.41 24.79 -9.61
N SER A 295 -0.81 23.67 -9.02
CA SER A 295 -2.08 23.52 -8.29
C SER A 295 -1.94 23.67 -6.77
N LEU A 296 -0.98 24.48 -6.32
CA LEU A 296 -0.72 24.65 -4.89
C LEU A 296 -1.97 25.11 -4.13
N LYS A 297 -2.34 24.37 -3.12
CA LYS A 297 -3.42 24.65 -2.17
C LYS A 297 -2.89 24.60 -0.75
N THR A 298 -3.46 25.39 0.13
CA THR A 298 -3.11 25.40 1.57
C THR A 298 -4.33 25.05 2.42
N ILE A 299 -4.14 24.21 3.41
CA ILE A 299 -5.19 23.80 4.35
C ILE A 299 -4.61 23.83 5.77
N PRO A 300 -5.40 24.27 6.79
CA PRO A 300 -4.98 24.18 8.18
C PRO A 300 -4.59 22.75 8.58
N PHE A 301 -3.47 22.58 9.26
CA PHE A 301 -3.06 21.25 9.73
C PHE A 301 -4.08 20.63 10.69
N GLU A 302 -4.82 21.46 11.45
CA GLU A 302 -5.87 21.02 12.36
C GLU A 302 -6.93 20.17 11.66
N VAL A 303 -7.31 20.54 10.43
CA VAL A 303 -8.26 19.79 9.59
C VAL A 303 -7.67 18.45 9.16
N LEU A 304 -6.39 18.42 8.80
CA LEU A 304 -5.72 17.17 8.40
C LEU A 304 -5.45 16.26 9.60
N ASP A 305 -5.09 16.83 10.76
CA ASP A 305 -4.82 16.07 11.98
C ASP A 305 -6.07 15.33 12.49
N LEU A 306 -7.28 15.82 12.23
CA LEU A 306 -8.51 15.10 12.51
C LEU A 306 -8.58 13.75 11.80
N CYS A 307 -7.96 13.60 10.62
CA CYS A 307 -7.90 12.34 9.91
C CYS A 307 -7.13 11.25 10.68
N VAL A 308 -6.15 11.64 11.52
CA VAL A 308 -5.32 10.70 12.29
C VAL A 308 -6.13 9.99 13.38
N PHE A 309 -7.11 10.68 13.94
CA PHE A 309 -7.95 10.14 15.02
C PHE A 309 -9.03 9.18 14.53
N ASN A 310 -9.23 9.05 13.22
CA ASN A 310 -10.24 8.20 12.61
C ASN A 310 -9.60 7.09 11.77
N THR A 311 -9.92 5.83 12.07
CA THR A 311 -9.40 4.65 11.34
C THR A 311 -9.80 4.62 9.86
N ASN A 312 -10.89 5.32 9.49
CA ASN A 312 -11.31 5.51 8.11
C ASN A 312 -10.66 6.72 7.43
N GLY A 313 -9.83 7.48 8.17
CA GLY A 313 -9.13 8.67 7.69
C GLY A 313 -10.02 9.90 7.47
N GLN A 314 -11.28 9.89 7.90
CA GLN A 314 -12.18 11.03 7.78
C GLN A 314 -11.79 12.17 8.73
N SER A 315 -11.79 13.40 8.24
CA SER A 315 -11.57 14.60 9.06
C SER A 315 -12.86 14.95 9.81
N SER A 316 -13.08 14.32 10.97
CA SER A 316 -14.28 14.52 11.77
C SER A 316 -14.02 14.31 13.26
N ILE A 317 -14.87 14.90 14.10
CA ILE A 317 -14.84 14.73 15.56
C ILE A 317 -16.25 14.87 16.13
N VAL A 318 -16.58 14.02 17.12
CA VAL A 318 -17.81 14.06 17.89
C VAL A 318 -17.51 14.63 19.28
N LEU A 319 -18.00 15.81 19.59
CA LEU A 319 -17.62 16.55 20.83
C LEU A 319 -18.22 15.95 22.10
N ASN A 320 -19.34 15.23 22.01
CA ASN A 320 -19.93 14.57 23.18
C ASN A 320 -19.20 13.29 23.59
N ASP A 321 -18.32 12.80 22.74
CA ASP A 321 -17.57 11.56 22.97
C ASP A 321 -16.09 11.81 23.32
N LEU A 322 -15.79 13.04 23.78
CA LEU A 322 -14.43 13.44 24.12
C LEU A 322 -13.79 12.57 25.19
N ALA A 323 -14.60 12.07 26.15
CA ALA A 323 -14.08 11.17 27.20
C ALA A 323 -13.60 9.83 26.64
N THR A 324 -14.27 9.30 25.62
CA THR A 324 -13.83 8.10 24.89
C THR A 324 -12.56 8.40 24.10
N PHE A 325 -12.54 9.53 23.38
CA PHE A 325 -11.35 10.00 22.67
C PHE A 325 -10.16 10.23 23.61
N GLU A 326 -10.36 10.87 24.76
CA GLU A 326 -9.28 11.11 25.73
C GLU A 326 -8.73 9.78 26.27
N LYS A 327 -9.57 8.78 26.47
CA LYS A 327 -9.14 7.43 26.89
C LYS A 327 -8.33 6.74 25.79
N ASP A 328 -8.78 6.82 24.55
CA ASP A 328 -8.04 6.29 23.39
C ASP A 328 -6.71 7.01 23.20
N LEU A 329 -6.67 8.32 23.47
CA LEU A 329 -5.45 9.13 23.45
C LEU A 329 -4.40 8.75 24.51
N GLU A 330 -4.77 7.98 25.56
CA GLU A 330 -3.78 7.45 26.49
C GLU A 330 -2.76 6.53 25.81
N SER A 331 -3.14 5.90 24.71
CA SER A 331 -2.24 5.09 23.88
C SER A 331 -1.30 5.91 22.99
N TYR A 332 -1.58 7.21 22.78
CA TYR A 332 -0.77 8.11 21.97
C TYR A 332 0.32 8.81 22.77
N THR A 333 1.34 9.31 22.06
CA THR A 333 2.41 10.09 22.67
C THR A 333 1.88 11.40 23.30
N GLN A 334 2.65 11.96 24.25
CA GLN A 334 2.28 13.22 24.87
C GLN A 334 2.10 14.36 23.84
N ASN A 335 2.93 14.39 22.79
CA ASN A 335 2.85 15.39 21.73
C ASN A 335 1.49 15.35 21.03
N TYR A 336 0.99 14.12 20.77
CA TYR A 336 -0.34 13.93 20.17
C TYR A 336 -1.46 14.41 21.07
N ARG A 337 -1.36 14.14 22.36
CA ARG A 337 -2.36 14.62 23.34
C ARG A 337 -2.40 16.14 23.42
N LEU A 338 -1.24 16.78 23.33
CA LEU A 338 -1.15 18.24 23.27
C LEU A 338 -1.75 18.75 21.94
N ARG A 339 -1.40 18.13 20.82
CA ARG A 339 -1.95 18.49 19.50
C ARG A 339 -3.46 18.33 19.44
N PHE A 340 -4.00 17.27 20.01
CA PHE A 340 -5.44 17.05 20.07
C PHE A 340 -6.17 18.21 20.76
N ARG A 341 -5.62 18.73 21.84
CA ARG A 341 -6.20 19.91 22.55
C ARG A 341 -6.25 21.14 21.62
N GLU A 342 -5.21 21.37 20.84
CA GLU A 342 -5.21 22.47 19.86
C GLU A 342 -6.24 22.28 18.76
N VAL A 343 -6.31 21.07 18.22
CA VAL A 343 -7.31 20.70 17.21
C VAL A 343 -8.73 20.87 17.77
N LEU A 344 -8.94 20.48 19.03
CA LEU A 344 -10.21 20.66 19.72
C LEU A 344 -10.59 22.14 19.89
N GLU A 345 -9.65 22.98 20.29
CA GLU A 345 -9.88 24.43 20.40
C GLU A 345 -10.16 25.08 19.03
N PHE A 346 -9.47 24.63 17.98
CA PHE A 346 -9.76 25.07 16.63
C PHE A 346 -11.20 24.70 16.22
N VAL A 347 -11.63 23.45 16.45
CA VAL A 347 -12.99 22.98 16.15
C VAL A 347 -14.05 23.77 16.93
N LYS A 348 -13.84 23.98 18.24
CA LYS A 348 -14.74 24.80 19.07
C LYS A 348 -14.85 26.24 18.56
N THR A 349 -13.73 26.81 18.13
CA THR A 349 -13.71 28.18 17.57
C THR A 349 -14.52 28.26 16.27
N ILE A 350 -14.42 27.27 15.38
CA ILE A 350 -15.25 27.19 14.18
C ILE A 350 -16.74 27.12 14.54
N GLN A 351 -17.12 26.21 15.45
CA GLN A 351 -18.52 26.06 15.88
C GLN A 351 -19.06 27.35 16.49
N PHE A 352 -18.27 27.98 17.36
CA PHE A 352 -18.66 29.25 17.98
C PHE A 352 -18.91 30.35 16.95
N ASN A 353 -18.00 30.53 15.98
CA ASN A 353 -18.17 31.52 14.93
C ASN A 353 -19.34 31.20 13.99
N LYS A 354 -19.57 29.94 13.67
CA LYS A 354 -20.71 29.53 12.86
C LYS A 354 -22.04 29.82 13.58
N LYS A 355 -22.17 29.42 14.84
CA LYS A 355 -23.33 29.69 15.67
C LYS A 355 -23.59 31.19 15.80
N ARG A 356 -22.54 32.00 15.97
CA ARG A 356 -22.63 33.43 16.05
C ARG A 356 -23.19 34.08 14.79
N LEU A 357 -22.79 33.60 13.61
CA LEU A 357 -23.34 34.03 12.35
C LEU A 357 -24.82 33.61 12.18
N GLU A 358 -25.14 32.36 12.50
CA GLU A 358 -26.52 31.85 12.44
C GLU A 358 -27.44 32.65 13.33
N SER A 359 -27.03 32.93 14.57
CA SER A 359 -27.82 33.77 15.53
C SER A 359 -27.99 35.22 15.06
N PHE A 360 -26.93 35.80 14.42
CA PHE A 360 -27.04 37.14 13.86
C PHE A 360 -28.07 37.21 12.71
N PHE A 361 -28.02 36.23 11.79
CA PHE A 361 -28.97 36.18 10.68
C PHE A 361 -30.39 35.82 11.14
N ALA A 362 -30.52 35.10 12.25
CA ALA A 362 -31.83 34.82 12.88
C ALA A 362 -32.41 36.05 13.64
N GLY A 363 -31.64 37.15 13.75
CA GLY A 363 -32.08 38.34 14.49
C GLY A 363 -32.08 38.20 16.00
N GLU A 364 -31.32 37.26 16.53
CA GLU A 364 -31.19 37.04 17.97
C GLU A 364 -30.53 38.25 18.66
N ALA A 365 -31.12 38.67 19.79
CA ALA A 365 -30.58 39.78 20.57
C ALA A 365 -29.19 39.45 21.17
N GLY A 366 -28.27 40.39 21.10
CA GLY A 366 -26.95 40.31 21.76
C GLY A 366 -25.75 40.05 20.85
N ILE A 367 -25.95 39.87 19.55
CA ILE A 367 -24.84 39.76 18.58
C ILE A 367 -24.74 41.03 17.75
N SER A 368 -23.64 41.75 17.86
CA SER A 368 -23.39 42.96 17.07
C SER A 368 -23.01 42.64 15.62
N ALA A 369 -23.21 43.60 14.71
CA ALA A 369 -22.75 43.47 13.32
C ALA A 369 -21.22 43.34 13.23
N GLU A 370 -20.49 43.93 14.18
CA GLU A 370 -19.04 43.82 14.28
C GLU A 370 -18.61 42.40 14.66
N ASP A 371 -19.30 41.80 15.60
CA ASP A 371 -19.11 40.40 16.01
C ASP A 371 -19.38 39.42 14.89
N ALA A 372 -20.48 39.64 14.15
CA ALA A 372 -20.80 38.84 12.97
C ALA A 372 -19.75 38.99 11.87
N LYS A 373 -19.22 40.19 11.66
CA LYS A 373 -18.15 40.45 10.70
C LYS A 373 -16.86 39.72 11.08
N ILE A 374 -16.49 39.69 12.36
CA ILE A 374 -15.32 38.94 12.86
C ILE A 374 -15.52 37.45 12.60
N ALA A 375 -16.69 36.93 12.95
CA ALA A 375 -17.01 35.52 12.73
C ALA A 375 -17.01 35.15 11.23
N TYR A 376 -17.56 36.02 10.39
CA TYR A 376 -17.53 35.83 8.93
C TYR A 376 -16.09 35.81 8.39
N ASN A 377 -15.27 36.79 8.74
CA ASN A 377 -13.89 36.86 8.28
C ASN A 377 -13.11 35.61 8.71
N TYR A 378 -13.28 35.14 9.94
CA TYR A 378 -12.61 33.93 10.41
C TYR A 378 -12.98 32.68 9.59
N LEU A 379 -14.26 32.54 9.25
CA LEU A 379 -14.72 31.43 8.41
C LEU A 379 -14.35 31.61 6.94
N GLU A 380 -14.26 32.87 6.45
CA GLU A 380 -13.83 33.18 5.10
C GLU A 380 -12.34 32.89 4.86
N ASP A 381 -11.51 32.98 5.90
CA ASP A 381 -10.10 32.64 5.83
C ASP A 381 -9.85 31.12 5.68
N LEU A 382 -10.90 30.30 5.88
CA LEU A 382 -10.83 28.86 5.60
C LEU A 382 -10.88 28.61 4.08
N ASP A 383 -10.14 27.59 3.61
CA ASP A 383 -10.17 27.20 2.20
C ASP A 383 -11.61 26.90 1.72
N PRO A 384 -12.05 27.37 0.56
CA PRO A 384 -13.40 27.13 0.04
C PRO A 384 -13.83 25.66 0.00
N ASN A 385 -12.88 24.73 -0.16
CA ASN A 385 -13.21 23.30 -0.22
C ASN A 385 -13.47 22.69 1.16
N ILE A 386 -13.02 23.32 2.23
CA ILE A 386 -13.31 22.88 3.60
C ILE A 386 -14.43 23.69 4.27
N LYS A 387 -14.88 24.80 3.67
CA LYS A 387 -16.01 25.59 4.19
C LYS A 387 -17.33 24.84 4.23
N ASN A 388 -17.50 23.82 3.38
CA ASN A 388 -18.70 22.98 3.35
C ASN A 388 -18.63 21.89 4.41
N PHE A 389 -18.31 22.25 5.66
CA PHE A 389 -18.30 21.31 6.75
C PHE A 389 -19.71 21.18 7.38
N ASP A 390 -20.07 19.95 7.72
CA ASP A 390 -21.30 19.68 8.43
C ASP A 390 -21.07 19.90 9.93
N THR A 391 -21.95 20.67 10.56
CA THR A 391 -22.03 20.77 12.01
C THR A 391 -23.40 20.29 12.46
N VAL A 392 -23.42 19.20 13.16
CA VAL A 392 -24.52 18.84 14.04
C VAL A 392 -24.12 19.32 15.43
N GLU A 393 -25.05 19.63 16.34
CA GLU A 393 -24.78 20.21 17.68
C GLU A 393 -23.57 19.58 18.43
N ILE A 394 -23.23 18.35 18.10
CA ILE A 394 -22.24 17.53 18.80
C ILE A 394 -21.09 17.03 17.92
N ALA A 395 -21.12 17.30 16.62
CA ALA A 395 -20.10 16.80 15.68
C ALA A 395 -19.73 17.86 14.66
N ILE A 396 -18.48 17.83 14.21
CA ILE A 396 -18.01 18.55 13.04
C ILE A 396 -17.34 17.56 12.09
N SER A 397 -17.64 17.68 10.80
CA SER A 397 -17.03 16.87 9.75
C SER A 397 -16.65 17.75 8.56
N PHE A 398 -15.40 17.67 8.13
CA PHE A 398 -14.91 18.33 6.95
C PHE A 398 -14.93 17.36 5.75
N PRO A 399 -15.13 17.84 4.51
CA PRO A 399 -15.08 17.02 3.30
C PRO A 399 -13.64 16.64 2.95
N VAL A 400 -12.89 16.14 3.91
CA VAL A 400 -11.49 15.76 3.84
C VAL A 400 -11.30 14.37 4.38
N ARG A 401 -10.64 13.50 3.62
CA ARG A 401 -10.31 12.14 4.03
C ARG A 401 -8.88 11.81 3.60
N ARG A 402 -8.05 11.33 4.52
CA ARG A 402 -6.75 10.77 4.17
C ARG A 402 -6.95 9.37 3.59
N VAL A 403 -6.40 9.11 2.39
CA VAL A 403 -6.62 7.85 1.66
C VAL A 403 -5.40 6.94 1.68
N ALA A 404 -4.19 7.50 1.60
CA ALA A 404 -2.94 6.75 1.58
C ALA A 404 -1.75 7.67 1.88
N ARG A 405 -0.56 7.08 1.94
CA ARG A 405 0.73 7.80 1.94
C ARG A 405 1.65 7.22 0.88
N LEU A 406 2.29 8.04 0.10
CA LEU A 406 3.42 7.64 -0.74
C LEU A 406 4.58 7.14 0.13
N ARG A 407 5.28 6.11 -0.34
CA ARG A 407 6.54 5.69 0.29
C ARG A 407 7.54 6.83 0.28
N GLU A 408 8.35 6.93 1.33
CA GLU A 408 9.21 8.08 1.64
C GLU A 408 10.08 8.53 0.47
N LEU A 409 10.75 7.60 -0.22
CA LEU A 409 11.63 7.93 -1.35
C LEU A 409 10.91 8.62 -2.50
N ILE A 410 9.67 8.23 -2.79
CA ILE A 410 8.87 8.80 -3.86
C ILE A 410 8.34 10.18 -3.44
N ALA A 411 7.88 10.29 -2.20
CA ALA A 411 7.44 11.56 -1.65
C ALA A 411 8.56 12.62 -1.68
N ILE A 412 9.78 12.23 -1.29
CA ILE A 412 10.97 13.10 -1.35
C ILE A 412 11.30 13.50 -2.78
N ASP A 413 11.25 12.55 -3.73
CA ASP A 413 11.53 12.84 -5.15
C ASP A 413 10.54 13.86 -5.71
N ILE A 414 9.23 13.71 -5.43
CA ILE A 414 8.22 14.69 -5.85
C ILE A 414 8.47 16.07 -5.25
N VAL A 415 8.78 16.16 -3.95
CA VAL A 415 9.07 17.44 -3.29
C VAL A 415 10.31 18.11 -3.90
N LYS A 416 11.34 17.32 -4.21
CA LYS A 416 12.54 17.81 -4.89
C LYS A 416 12.21 18.34 -6.29
N GLU A 417 11.51 17.57 -7.12
CA GLU A 417 11.13 17.98 -8.49
C GLU A 417 10.22 19.21 -8.47
N TYR A 418 9.29 19.28 -7.50
CA TYR A 418 8.48 20.47 -7.28
C TYR A 418 9.34 21.70 -6.93
N GLY A 419 10.33 21.55 -6.04
CA GLY A 419 11.28 22.63 -5.71
C GLY A 419 12.09 23.09 -6.91
N ILE A 420 12.54 22.16 -7.78
CA ILE A 420 13.21 22.47 -9.03
C ILE A 420 12.26 23.22 -9.98
N ALA A 421 11.02 22.77 -10.10
CA ALA A 421 10.02 23.44 -10.95
C ALA A 421 9.76 24.88 -10.50
N LEU A 422 9.64 25.12 -9.19
CA LEU A 422 9.50 26.47 -8.63
C LEU A 422 10.72 27.38 -8.90
N SER A 423 11.92 26.80 -8.92
CA SER A 423 13.17 27.56 -9.18
C SER A 423 13.36 27.94 -10.65
N ARG A 424 12.61 27.31 -11.55
CA ARG A 424 12.60 27.62 -13.00
C ARG A 424 11.68 28.78 -13.38
N ILE A 425 11.35 29.67 -12.45
CA ILE A 425 10.68 30.93 -12.75
C ILE A 425 11.63 31.70 -13.67
N GLY A 426 11.21 31.92 -14.91
CA GLY A 426 12.01 32.59 -15.94
C GLY A 426 12.58 33.87 -15.43
N HIS A 427 13.83 34.18 -15.78
CA HIS A 427 14.45 35.44 -15.41
C HIS A 427 13.61 36.57 -15.96
N PRO A 428 13.12 37.51 -15.15
CA PRO A 428 12.23 38.57 -15.62
C PRO A 428 12.86 39.48 -16.72
N PHE A 429 14.13 39.24 -17.06
CA PHE A 429 14.89 39.96 -18.07
C PHE A 429 15.32 39.09 -19.25
N ASP A 430 14.77 37.90 -19.43
CA ASP A 430 15.00 37.11 -20.63
C ASP A 430 14.08 37.58 -21.75
N PHE A 431 14.56 38.62 -22.44
CA PHE A 431 13.90 39.21 -23.63
C PHE A 431 14.10 38.37 -24.89
N THR A 432 14.92 37.31 -24.82
CA THR A 432 15.27 36.43 -25.94
C THR A 432 14.80 35.01 -25.73
N GLY A 433 13.61 34.83 -25.12
CA GLY A 433 13.06 33.49 -24.94
C GLY A 433 13.19 32.67 -26.25
N ASP A 434 13.59 31.41 -26.12
CA ASP A 434 13.84 30.45 -27.23
C ASP A 434 12.69 30.30 -28.25
N ASP A 435 11.53 30.92 -27.99
CA ASP A 435 10.34 30.86 -28.83
C ASP A 435 10.27 32.01 -29.86
N THR A 436 11.24 32.92 -29.90
CA THR A 436 11.13 34.10 -30.78
C THR A 436 11.63 33.88 -32.21
N GLY A 437 12.22 32.73 -32.52
CA GLY A 437 12.68 32.42 -33.89
C GLY A 437 13.70 33.42 -34.45
N LEU A 438 14.34 34.21 -33.59
CA LEU A 438 15.44 35.09 -33.96
C LEU A 438 16.74 34.27 -33.91
N GLU A 439 17.05 33.52 -35.00
CA GLU A 439 18.40 33.16 -35.39
C GLU A 439 19.10 34.26 -36.14
#